data_948346b7f4b65db5ca7c31d1f0a4c03c
#
_entry.id   948346b7f4b65db5ca7c31d1f0a4c03c
#
_cell.length_a   1.000
_cell.length_b   1.000
_cell.length_c   1.000
_cell.angle_alpha   90.00
_cell.angle_beta   90.00
_cell.angle_gamma   90.00
#
_symmetry.space_group_name_H-M   'P 1'
#
loop_
_entity.id
_entity.type
_entity.pdbx_description
1 polymer ?
#
loop_
_entity_poly.entity_id
_entity_poly.type
_entity_poly.pdbx_seq_one_letter_code
_entity_poly.pdbx_strand_id
1 'polypeptide(L)'
;FQCLQGEPKKALDKILLTASGGPFRHSSPDELKQVTVEQALAHPNWSMGPKITTDSATMINKGLEMIEAKWLFSVDLDQIHVLIQPQSVIHSMVEYQDGAVLAQLGTPDMRLPIQYALTAPERVESPAKKLDLLQCTSLTFGEPDLQTFTCLADCIEAAKRGGLYPCLLNGANEEAVALFLQDKIEYLQLFDLVRETLEHFAASDYRTVEEVLEADAKAREFVRSRVGQKQFGCVK
;
A
#
# COMPACT_ATOMS: atom_id res chain seq x y z
N PHE A 1 12.65 9.80 -3.81
CA PHE A 1 13.17 10.86 -4.68
C PHE A 1 14.14 11.78 -3.95
N GLN A 2 13.74 12.42 -2.83
CA GLN A 2 14.59 13.41 -2.13
C GLN A 2 15.90 12.81 -1.62
N CYS A 3 15.87 11.58 -1.11
CA CYS A 3 17.06 10.88 -0.61
C CYS A 3 18.00 10.39 -1.73
N LEU A 4 17.56 10.41 -2.98
CA LEU A 4 18.35 9.98 -4.15
C LEU A 4 19.03 11.17 -4.88
N GLN A 5 18.75 12.41 -4.46
CA GLN A 5 19.28 13.58 -5.15
C GLN A 5 20.80 13.73 -4.96
N GLY A 6 21.49 13.91 -6.08
CA GLY A 6 22.94 14.11 -6.09
C GLY A 6 23.77 12.83 -6.12
N GLU A 7 23.15 11.68 -5.89
CA GLU A 7 23.85 10.41 -5.87
C GLU A 7 23.69 9.63 -7.20
N PRO A 8 24.74 8.91 -7.63
CA PRO A 8 24.64 8.09 -8.84
C PRO A 8 23.72 6.91 -8.61
N LYS A 9 22.85 6.57 -9.59
CA LYS A 9 21.91 5.43 -9.50
C LYS A 9 22.55 4.12 -9.05
N LYS A 10 23.78 3.85 -9.51
CA LYS A 10 24.53 2.63 -9.16
C LYS A 10 24.92 2.53 -7.69
N ALA A 11 24.87 3.64 -6.94
CA ALA A 11 25.19 3.64 -5.51
C ALA A 11 24.01 3.14 -4.65
N LEU A 12 22.78 3.14 -5.21
CA LEU A 12 21.60 2.65 -4.51
C LEU A 12 21.70 1.12 -4.32
N ASP A 13 21.56 0.68 -3.07
CA ASP A 13 21.40 -0.73 -2.70
C ASP A 13 19.91 -1.03 -2.53
N LYS A 14 19.21 -0.33 -1.62
CA LYS A 14 17.79 -0.58 -1.33
C LYS A 14 16.98 0.69 -1.17
N ILE A 15 15.70 0.60 -1.52
CA ILE A 15 14.66 1.55 -1.14
C ILE A 15 13.92 0.97 0.06
N LEU A 16 13.83 1.73 1.14
CA LEU A 16 13.15 1.34 2.36
C LEU A 16 11.85 2.15 2.47
N LEU A 17 10.72 1.50 2.13
CA LEU A 17 9.39 2.09 2.22
C LEU A 17 8.85 1.91 3.64
N THR A 18 8.55 3.02 4.31
CA THR A 18 7.95 2.96 5.64
C THR A 18 6.43 2.88 5.57
N ALA A 19 5.84 2.13 6.48
CA ALA A 19 4.40 2.04 6.68
C ALA A 19 4.06 2.25 8.15
N SER A 20 2.89 2.83 8.46
CA SER A 20 2.40 2.90 9.84
C SER A 20 2.06 1.52 10.41
N GLY A 21 1.81 0.54 9.54
CA GLY A 21 1.28 -0.77 9.88
C GLY A 21 -0.24 -0.80 10.04
N GLY A 22 -0.92 0.33 9.82
CA GLY A 22 -2.37 0.44 9.95
C GLY A 22 -2.87 0.34 11.41
N PRO A 23 -4.21 0.39 11.62
CA PRO A 23 -4.80 0.32 12.94
C PRO A 23 -4.71 -1.08 13.57
N PHE A 24 -4.56 -2.14 12.78
CA PHE A 24 -4.67 -3.54 13.22
C PHE A 24 -3.33 -4.27 13.33
N ARG A 25 -2.19 -3.57 13.28
CA ARG A 25 -0.85 -4.18 13.29
C ARG A 25 -0.54 -5.09 14.49
N HIS A 26 -1.34 -5.02 15.55
CA HIS A 26 -1.20 -5.85 16.77
C HIS A 26 -2.42 -6.75 17.00
N SER A 27 -3.38 -6.75 16.07
CA SER A 27 -4.59 -7.56 16.21
C SER A 27 -4.33 -9.02 15.87
N SER A 28 -4.93 -9.90 16.64
CA SER A 28 -4.94 -11.33 16.36
C SER A 28 -5.87 -11.66 15.17
N PRO A 29 -5.68 -12.81 14.52
CA PRO A 29 -6.58 -13.25 13.45
C PRO A 29 -8.06 -13.33 13.87
N ASP A 30 -8.36 -13.64 15.13
CA ASP A 30 -9.73 -13.71 15.63
C ASP A 30 -10.35 -12.32 15.82
N GLU A 31 -9.58 -11.34 16.25
CA GLU A 31 -10.03 -9.94 16.32
C GLU A 31 -10.32 -9.37 14.93
N LEU A 32 -9.53 -9.74 13.93
CA LEU A 32 -9.73 -9.28 12.55
C LEU A 32 -11.04 -9.78 11.93
N LYS A 33 -11.61 -10.90 12.39
CA LYS A 33 -12.92 -11.41 11.94
C LYS A 33 -14.09 -10.47 12.30
N GLN A 34 -13.92 -9.62 13.31
CA GLN A 34 -14.96 -8.75 13.85
C GLN A 34 -14.71 -7.27 13.54
N VAL A 35 -13.75 -6.97 12.66
CA VAL A 35 -13.43 -5.59 12.30
C VAL A 35 -14.59 -4.96 11.55
N THR A 36 -15.06 -3.82 12.06
CA THR A 36 -16.09 -2.99 11.44
C THR A 36 -15.50 -1.95 10.49
N VAL A 37 -16.32 -1.40 9.60
CA VAL A 37 -15.92 -0.28 8.72
C VAL A 37 -15.41 0.90 9.55
N GLU A 38 -16.07 1.24 10.64
CA GLU A 38 -15.66 2.34 11.51
C GLU A 38 -14.26 2.14 12.10
N GLN A 39 -13.96 0.92 12.56
CA GLN A 39 -12.63 0.56 13.07
C GLN A 39 -11.56 0.61 12.00
N ALA A 40 -11.86 0.14 10.78
CA ALA A 40 -10.93 0.19 9.64
C ALA A 40 -10.63 1.63 9.20
N LEU A 41 -11.57 2.55 9.39
CA LEU A 41 -11.40 3.97 9.08
C LEU A 41 -10.71 4.78 10.20
N ALA A 42 -10.46 4.19 11.36
CA ALA A 42 -9.81 4.84 12.50
C ALA A 42 -8.27 4.76 12.40
N HIS A 43 -7.68 5.45 11.40
CA HIS A 43 -6.23 5.46 11.24
C HIS A 43 -5.55 6.27 12.37
N PRO A 44 -4.49 5.73 13.03
CA PRO A 44 -3.90 6.35 14.23
C PRO A 44 -3.20 7.69 13.97
N ASN A 45 -2.64 7.92 12.79
CA ASN A 45 -1.77 9.06 12.51
C ASN A 45 -2.26 9.98 11.39
N TRP A 46 -3.07 9.45 10.45
CA TRP A 46 -3.46 10.15 9.23
C TRP A 46 -4.96 10.35 9.16
N SER A 47 -5.37 11.53 8.73
CA SER A 47 -6.75 11.81 8.31
C SER A 47 -6.83 11.74 6.79
N MET A 48 -7.44 10.70 6.26
CA MET A 48 -7.45 10.40 4.82
C MET A 48 -8.85 10.02 4.36
N GLY A 49 -9.05 9.90 3.04
CA GLY A 49 -10.28 9.39 2.47
C GLY A 49 -10.54 7.91 2.84
N PRO A 50 -11.79 7.43 2.79
CA PRO A 50 -12.16 6.08 3.23
C PRO A 50 -11.39 4.96 2.51
N LYS A 51 -11.21 5.09 1.19
CA LYS A 51 -10.53 4.07 0.38
C LYS A 51 -9.09 3.85 0.83
N ILE A 52 -8.26 4.89 0.84
CA ILE A 52 -6.85 4.78 1.21
C ILE A 52 -6.66 4.43 2.70
N THR A 53 -7.61 4.80 3.56
CA THR A 53 -7.57 4.41 4.98
C THR A 53 -7.79 2.91 5.12
N THR A 54 -8.73 2.33 4.37
CA THR A 54 -8.94 0.88 4.30
C THR A 54 -7.72 0.17 3.70
N ASP A 55 -7.12 0.71 2.63
CA ASP A 55 -5.89 0.18 2.03
C ASP A 55 -4.71 0.18 3.01
N SER A 56 -4.62 1.19 3.87
CA SER A 56 -3.63 1.22 4.94
C SER A 56 -3.89 0.12 5.97
N ALA A 57 -5.16 -0.12 6.31
CA ALA A 57 -5.56 -1.16 7.26
C ALA A 57 -5.23 -2.57 6.76
N THR A 58 -5.32 -2.83 5.46
CA THR A 58 -4.99 -4.13 4.83
C THR A 58 -3.53 -4.24 4.40
N MET A 59 -2.75 -3.19 4.51
CA MET A 59 -1.37 -3.07 3.99
C MET A 59 -1.26 -3.10 2.45
N ILE A 60 -2.38 -3.15 1.70
CA ILE A 60 -2.33 -3.16 0.24
C ILE A 60 -1.78 -1.85 -0.31
N ASN A 61 -2.04 -0.71 0.36
CA ASN A 61 -1.46 0.57 -0.03
C ASN A 61 0.07 0.49 -0.15
N LYS A 62 0.72 -0.14 0.81
CA LYS A 62 2.17 -0.29 0.78
C LYS A 62 2.63 -1.25 -0.31
N GLY A 63 1.84 -2.26 -0.63
CA GLY A 63 2.10 -3.13 -1.77
C GLY A 63 2.00 -2.41 -3.11
N LEU A 64 1.00 -1.54 -3.28
CA LEU A 64 0.88 -0.68 -4.47
C LEU A 64 2.06 0.30 -4.58
N GLU A 65 2.50 0.87 -3.46
CA GLU A 65 3.69 1.73 -3.43
C GLU A 65 4.99 0.98 -3.79
N MET A 66 5.12 -0.33 -3.49
CA MET A 66 6.24 -1.13 -3.98
C MET A 66 6.23 -1.24 -5.51
N ILE A 67 5.04 -1.47 -6.10
CA ILE A 67 4.88 -1.51 -7.56
C ILE A 67 5.23 -0.15 -8.17
N GLU A 68 4.75 0.94 -7.58
CA GLU A 68 5.11 2.30 -7.99
C GLU A 68 6.61 2.56 -7.93
N ALA A 69 7.26 2.25 -6.81
CA ALA A 69 8.69 2.48 -6.61
C ALA A 69 9.54 1.73 -7.63
N LYS A 70 9.19 0.48 -7.96
CA LYS A 70 9.84 -0.30 -9.01
C LYS A 70 9.88 0.46 -10.33
N TRP A 71 8.76 1.03 -10.76
CA TRP A 71 8.65 1.75 -12.03
C TRP A 71 9.26 3.16 -11.97
N LEU A 72 8.98 3.93 -10.92
CA LEU A 72 9.46 5.31 -10.79
C LEU A 72 10.98 5.40 -10.67
N PHE A 73 11.59 4.46 -9.96
CA PHE A 73 13.04 4.49 -9.73
C PHE A 73 13.80 3.52 -10.62
N SER A 74 13.10 2.69 -11.41
CA SER A 74 13.71 1.66 -12.27
C SER A 74 14.64 0.74 -11.48
N VAL A 75 14.13 0.19 -10.39
CA VAL A 75 14.82 -0.77 -9.49
C VAL A 75 14.14 -2.12 -9.55
N ASP A 76 14.86 -3.16 -9.18
CA ASP A 76 14.29 -4.49 -9.03
C ASP A 76 13.44 -4.59 -7.74
N LEU A 77 12.48 -5.50 -7.74
CA LEU A 77 11.54 -5.61 -6.64
C LEU A 77 12.21 -6.07 -5.33
N ASP A 78 13.28 -6.83 -5.42
CA ASP A 78 14.09 -7.28 -4.29
C ASP A 78 14.95 -6.16 -3.65
N GLN A 79 15.12 -5.04 -4.36
CA GLN A 79 15.70 -3.82 -3.81
C GLN A 79 14.69 -2.97 -3.01
N ILE A 80 13.41 -3.34 -2.97
CA ILE A 80 12.37 -2.56 -2.27
C ILE A 80 11.92 -3.31 -1.03
N HIS A 81 12.21 -2.76 0.14
CA HIS A 81 11.89 -3.34 1.43
C HIS A 81 10.84 -2.50 2.16
N VAL A 82 9.87 -3.16 2.77
CA VAL A 82 8.86 -2.50 3.61
C VAL A 82 9.27 -2.59 5.07
N LEU A 83 9.22 -1.47 5.77
CA LEU A 83 9.47 -1.38 7.20
C LEU A 83 8.25 -0.76 7.90
N ILE A 84 7.82 -1.35 8.99
CA ILE A 84 6.80 -0.75 9.85
C ILE A 84 7.46 0.33 10.73
N GLN A 85 7.00 1.57 10.61
CA GLN A 85 7.41 2.72 11.40
C GLN A 85 6.15 3.39 11.97
N PRO A 86 5.69 2.96 13.15
CA PRO A 86 4.36 3.31 13.67
C PRO A 86 4.16 4.80 13.91
N GLN A 87 5.22 5.54 14.21
CA GLN A 87 5.14 6.97 14.49
C GLN A 87 4.89 7.82 13.23
N SER A 88 5.09 7.24 12.03
CA SER A 88 4.92 7.92 10.74
C SER A 88 5.68 9.25 10.62
N VAL A 89 6.88 9.30 11.21
CA VAL A 89 7.80 10.45 11.14
C VAL A 89 8.80 10.28 10.02
N ILE A 90 9.25 9.04 9.77
CA ILE A 90 10.10 8.69 8.62
C ILE A 90 9.19 8.22 7.50
N HIS A 91 9.21 8.91 6.37
CA HIS A 91 8.30 8.65 5.26
C HIS A 91 8.90 7.74 4.18
N SER A 92 10.22 7.72 4.05
CA SER A 92 10.99 6.78 3.24
C SER A 92 12.47 6.92 3.54
N MET A 93 13.24 5.88 3.18
CA MET A 93 14.69 5.89 3.29
C MET A 93 15.31 5.21 2.07
N VAL A 94 16.57 5.46 1.85
CA VAL A 94 17.41 4.72 0.89
C VAL A 94 18.66 4.23 1.59
N GLU A 95 19.07 3.00 1.28
CA GLU A 95 20.34 2.42 1.71
C GLU A 95 21.28 2.40 0.51
N TYR A 96 22.50 2.84 0.70
CA TYR A 96 23.54 2.84 -0.31
C TYR A 96 24.51 1.67 -0.13
N GLN A 97 25.27 1.37 -1.18
CA GLN A 97 26.23 0.22 -1.18
C GLN A 97 27.32 0.32 -0.12
N ASP A 98 27.61 1.50 0.40
CA ASP A 98 28.55 1.72 1.50
C ASP A 98 27.91 1.51 2.89
N GLY A 99 26.62 1.19 2.93
CA GLY A 99 25.84 1.01 4.16
C GLY A 99 25.26 2.31 4.74
N ALA A 100 25.47 3.45 4.09
CA ALA A 100 24.82 4.69 4.52
C ALA A 100 23.32 4.63 4.27
N VAL A 101 22.51 5.12 5.23
CA VAL A 101 21.06 5.24 5.09
C VAL A 101 20.66 6.72 5.15
N LEU A 102 20.00 7.20 4.11
CA LEU A 102 19.40 8.54 4.10
C LEU A 102 17.89 8.44 4.23
N ALA A 103 17.32 9.28 5.10
CA ALA A 103 15.90 9.27 5.42
C ALA A 103 15.26 10.66 5.23
N GLN A 104 14.02 10.68 4.72
CA GLN A 104 13.21 11.88 4.74
C GLN A 104 12.28 11.82 5.95
N LEU A 105 12.39 12.82 6.82
CA LEU A 105 11.58 12.98 8.00
C LEU A 105 10.65 14.18 7.89
N GLY A 106 9.48 14.09 8.50
CA GLY A 106 8.50 15.18 8.55
C GLY A 106 7.31 14.84 9.43
N THR A 107 6.44 15.81 9.65
CA THR A 107 5.10 15.53 10.20
C THR A 107 4.26 14.78 9.17
N PRO A 108 3.25 13.98 9.58
CA PRO A 108 2.35 13.27 8.66
C PRO A 108 1.38 14.26 7.98
N ASP A 109 1.90 14.99 6.99
CA ASP A 109 1.19 16.03 6.26
C ASP A 109 1.58 16.01 4.78
N MET A 110 0.62 15.64 3.92
CA MET A 110 0.83 15.54 2.47
C MET A 110 1.19 16.87 1.79
N ARG A 111 0.94 18.01 2.43
CA ARG A 111 1.34 19.32 1.89
C ARG A 111 2.85 19.43 1.72
N LEU A 112 3.65 18.76 2.57
CA LEU A 112 5.12 18.74 2.45
C LEU A 112 5.60 18.11 1.13
N PRO A 113 5.28 16.82 0.84
CA PRO A 113 5.74 16.20 -0.40
C PRO A 113 5.09 16.80 -1.64
N ILE A 114 3.80 17.19 -1.59
CA ILE A 114 3.11 17.81 -2.73
C ILE A 114 3.76 19.13 -3.08
N GLN A 115 3.99 20.01 -2.09
CA GLN A 115 4.66 21.30 -2.33
C GLN A 115 6.03 21.09 -2.96
N TYR A 116 6.84 20.19 -2.40
CA TYR A 116 8.17 19.94 -2.94
C TYR A 116 8.14 19.36 -4.35
N ALA A 117 7.18 18.50 -4.67
CA ALA A 117 6.99 17.99 -6.03
C ALA A 117 6.69 19.13 -7.05
N LEU A 118 6.01 20.19 -6.60
CA LEU A 118 5.66 21.33 -7.44
C LEU A 118 6.78 22.37 -7.55
N THR A 119 7.64 22.49 -6.53
CA THR A 119 8.66 23.55 -6.46
C THR A 119 10.09 23.05 -6.66
N ALA A 120 10.30 21.74 -6.72
CA ALA A 120 11.64 21.16 -6.85
C ALA A 120 12.43 21.79 -8.02
N PRO A 121 13.72 22.08 -7.84
CA PRO A 121 14.57 21.73 -6.69
C PRO A 121 14.50 22.70 -5.51
N GLU A 122 13.71 23.75 -5.60
CA GLU A 122 13.62 24.78 -4.58
C GLU A 122 12.83 24.32 -3.36
N ARG A 123 13.30 24.77 -2.16
CA ARG A 123 12.59 24.55 -0.90
C ARG A 123 12.00 25.86 -0.41
N VAL A 124 10.70 25.96 -0.50
CA VAL A 124 9.93 27.13 -0.08
C VAL A 124 9.26 26.91 1.28
N GLU A 125 8.84 27.97 1.94
CA GLU A 125 8.12 27.87 3.21
C GLU A 125 6.83 27.08 3.03
N SER A 126 6.58 26.12 3.97
CA SER A 126 5.40 25.27 3.95
C SER A 126 4.40 25.65 5.04
N PRO A 127 3.09 25.57 4.76
CA PRO A 127 2.05 25.71 5.77
C PRO A 127 1.95 24.51 6.70
N ALA A 128 2.66 23.41 6.43
CA ALA A 128 2.70 22.24 7.28
C ALA A 128 3.44 22.51 8.58
N LYS A 129 3.01 21.87 9.67
CA LYS A 129 3.69 21.98 10.96
C LYS A 129 5.12 21.43 10.84
N LYS A 130 6.11 22.19 11.33
CA LYS A 130 7.49 21.73 11.38
C LYS A 130 7.64 20.56 12.37
N LEU A 131 8.46 19.59 12.00
CA LEU A 131 8.82 18.48 12.89
C LEU A 131 9.70 19.01 14.03
N ASP A 132 9.31 18.68 15.25
CA ASP A 132 10.13 18.93 16.45
C ASP A 132 10.71 17.60 16.93
N LEU A 133 11.99 17.39 16.69
CA LEU A 133 12.69 16.16 17.08
C LEU A 133 12.80 15.97 18.58
N LEU A 134 12.70 17.04 19.39
CA LEU A 134 12.70 16.92 20.84
C LEU A 134 11.42 16.30 21.39
N GLN A 135 10.34 16.35 20.61
CA GLN A 135 9.08 15.67 20.93
C GLN A 135 9.04 14.23 20.40
N CYS A 136 9.95 13.86 19.51
CA CYS A 136 10.09 12.49 19.03
C CYS A 136 10.98 11.67 19.96
N THR A 137 10.41 11.13 21.04
CA THR A 137 11.18 10.43 22.08
C THR A 137 11.74 9.09 21.61
N SER A 138 11.13 8.46 20.58
CA SER A 138 11.60 7.20 20.01
C SER A 138 11.11 7.07 18.57
N LEU A 139 11.92 6.41 17.73
CA LEU A 139 11.57 5.94 16.39
C LEU A 139 11.79 4.42 16.40
N THR A 140 10.75 3.67 16.13
CA THR A 140 10.79 2.21 16.18
C THR A 140 10.54 1.62 14.80
N PHE A 141 11.17 0.49 14.52
CA PHE A 141 11.05 -0.22 13.28
C PHE A 141 10.63 -1.66 13.54
N GLY A 142 9.87 -2.24 12.62
CA GLY A 142 9.47 -3.62 12.63
C GLY A 142 9.32 -4.17 11.21
N GLU A 143 9.22 -5.49 11.12
CA GLU A 143 8.89 -6.16 9.88
C GLU A 143 7.37 -6.20 9.66
N PRO A 144 6.88 -6.15 8.41
CA PRO A 144 5.48 -6.37 8.11
C PRO A 144 5.09 -7.84 8.32
N ASP A 145 3.93 -8.08 8.93
CA ASP A 145 3.36 -9.42 9.05
C ASP A 145 2.66 -9.81 7.73
N LEU A 146 3.38 -10.53 6.87
CA LEU A 146 2.87 -11.00 5.57
C LEU A 146 1.90 -12.18 5.69
N GLN A 147 1.81 -12.83 6.86
CA GLN A 147 0.90 -13.95 7.07
C GLN A 147 -0.49 -13.46 7.45
N THR A 148 -0.56 -12.45 8.28
CA THR A 148 -1.82 -11.82 8.69
C THR A 148 -2.32 -10.83 7.63
N PHE A 149 -1.43 -9.97 7.10
CA PHE A 149 -1.78 -8.95 6.10
C PHE A 149 -1.37 -9.43 4.69
N THR A 150 -2.06 -10.44 4.22
CA THR A 150 -1.72 -11.14 2.97
C THR A 150 -1.80 -10.26 1.72
N CYS A 151 -2.58 -9.18 1.73
CA CYS A 151 -2.65 -8.24 0.61
C CYS A 151 -1.29 -7.65 0.22
N LEU A 152 -0.38 -7.42 1.18
CA LEU A 152 0.98 -6.99 0.86
C LEU A 152 1.75 -8.09 0.12
N ALA A 153 1.62 -9.36 0.56
CA ALA A 153 2.22 -10.50 -0.13
C ALA A 153 1.63 -10.70 -1.54
N ASP A 154 0.31 -10.53 -1.69
CA ASP A 154 -0.38 -10.62 -2.97
C ASP A 154 0.08 -9.52 -3.96
N CYS A 155 0.35 -8.30 -3.46
CA CYS A 155 0.95 -7.23 -4.27
C CYS A 155 2.37 -7.58 -4.74
N ILE A 156 3.20 -8.14 -3.87
CA ILE A 156 4.55 -8.58 -4.21
C ILE A 156 4.49 -9.67 -5.29
N GLU A 157 3.58 -10.62 -5.14
CA GLU A 157 3.38 -11.70 -6.11
C GLU A 157 2.87 -11.15 -7.46
N ALA A 158 1.89 -10.24 -7.45
CA ALA A 158 1.39 -9.59 -8.67
C ALA A 158 2.51 -8.80 -9.38
N ALA A 159 3.36 -8.11 -8.62
CA ALA A 159 4.51 -7.38 -9.17
C ALA A 159 5.56 -8.30 -9.80
N LYS A 160 5.78 -9.49 -9.23
CA LYS A 160 6.69 -10.53 -9.76
C LYS A 160 6.15 -11.14 -11.04
N ARG A 161 4.86 -11.48 -11.07
CA ARG A 161 4.21 -12.01 -12.28
C ARG A 161 4.20 -10.99 -13.42
N GLY A 162 4.05 -9.70 -13.11
CA GLY A 162 4.04 -8.63 -14.10
C GLY A 162 2.80 -8.63 -14.99
N GLY A 163 2.93 -8.10 -16.22
CA GLY A 163 1.82 -8.00 -17.17
C GLY A 163 0.58 -7.34 -16.57
N LEU A 164 -0.58 -7.95 -16.73
CA LEU A 164 -1.86 -7.45 -16.22
C LEU A 164 -2.13 -7.76 -14.73
N TYR A 165 -1.28 -8.54 -14.06
CA TYR A 165 -1.54 -8.92 -12.66
C TYR A 165 -1.65 -7.74 -11.69
N PRO A 166 -0.81 -6.67 -11.76
CA PRO A 166 -1.01 -5.48 -10.94
C PRO A 166 -2.34 -4.77 -11.18
N CYS A 167 -2.82 -4.75 -12.43
CA CYS A 167 -4.12 -4.18 -12.79
C CYS A 167 -5.28 -5.00 -12.22
N LEU A 168 -5.24 -6.32 -12.37
CA LEU A 168 -6.24 -7.24 -11.80
C LEU A 168 -6.32 -7.12 -10.28
N LEU A 169 -5.18 -7.06 -9.60
CA LEU A 169 -5.10 -6.85 -8.16
C LEU A 169 -5.75 -5.53 -7.76
N ASN A 170 -5.40 -4.44 -8.43
CA ASN A 170 -5.96 -3.12 -8.11
C ASN A 170 -7.47 -3.07 -8.38
N GLY A 171 -7.93 -3.59 -9.51
CA GLY A 171 -9.37 -3.66 -9.84
C GLY A 171 -10.17 -4.46 -8.81
N ALA A 172 -9.62 -5.60 -8.37
CA ALA A 172 -10.22 -6.41 -7.31
C ALA A 172 -10.28 -5.66 -5.97
N ASN A 173 -9.19 -5.02 -5.57
CA ASN A 173 -9.14 -4.23 -4.33
C ASN A 173 -10.12 -3.06 -4.36
N GLU A 174 -10.17 -2.30 -5.45
CA GLU A 174 -11.12 -1.18 -5.61
C GLU A 174 -12.57 -1.61 -5.39
N GLU A 175 -12.97 -2.73 -6.00
CA GLU A 175 -14.34 -3.25 -5.85
C GLU A 175 -14.58 -3.83 -4.47
N ALA A 176 -13.64 -4.61 -3.94
CA ALA A 176 -13.75 -5.19 -2.60
C ALA A 176 -13.86 -4.11 -1.51
N VAL A 177 -13.03 -3.08 -1.57
CA VAL A 177 -13.10 -1.94 -0.63
C VAL A 177 -14.44 -1.21 -0.77
N ALA A 178 -14.94 -0.98 -1.99
CA ALA A 178 -16.24 -0.37 -2.19
C ALA A 178 -17.39 -1.19 -1.57
N LEU A 179 -17.32 -2.52 -1.64
CA LEU A 179 -18.29 -3.42 -1.02
C LEU A 179 -18.16 -3.45 0.51
N PHE A 180 -16.94 -3.45 1.04
CA PHE A 180 -16.69 -3.39 2.47
C PHE A 180 -17.24 -2.09 3.09
N LEU A 181 -16.96 -0.95 2.48
CA LEU A 181 -17.45 0.36 2.93
C LEU A 181 -18.98 0.49 2.88
N GLN A 182 -19.68 -0.41 2.18
CA GLN A 182 -21.13 -0.53 2.14
C GLN A 182 -21.67 -1.65 3.06
N ASP A 183 -20.86 -2.20 3.95
CA ASP A 183 -21.19 -3.34 4.83
C ASP A 183 -21.72 -4.59 4.08
N LYS A 184 -21.29 -4.78 2.82
CA LYS A 184 -21.71 -5.93 2.00
C LYS A 184 -20.80 -7.14 2.15
N ILE A 185 -19.59 -6.93 2.63
CA ILE A 185 -18.59 -7.97 2.93
C ILE A 185 -17.89 -7.67 4.24
N GLU A 186 -17.33 -8.71 4.87
CA GLU A 186 -16.52 -8.61 6.08
C GLU A 186 -15.07 -8.20 5.76
N TYR A 187 -14.35 -7.71 6.76
CA TYR A 187 -12.98 -7.23 6.60
C TYR A 187 -12.02 -8.29 6.00
N LEU A 188 -12.07 -9.52 6.48
CA LEU A 188 -11.20 -10.59 5.96
C LEU A 188 -11.55 -11.00 4.52
N GLN A 189 -12.77 -10.77 4.07
CA GLN A 189 -13.14 -11.03 2.69
C GLN A 189 -12.44 -10.10 1.68
N LEU A 190 -11.92 -8.95 2.14
CA LEU A 190 -11.04 -8.10 1.31
C LEU A 190 -9.82 -8.89 0.81
N PHE A 191 -9.17 -9.61 1.73
CA PHE A 191 -7.98 -10.41 1.43
C PHE A 191 -8.30 -11.58 0.51
N ASP A 192 -9.39 -12.31 0.82
CA ASP A 192 -9.82 -13.47 0.05
C ASP A 192 -10.15 -13.09 -1.40
N LEU A 193 -10.93 -12.02 -1.61
CA LEU A 193 -11.38 -11.59 -2.95
C LEU A 193 -10.22 -11.13 -3.83
N VAL A 194 -9.25 -10.42 -3.26
CA VAL A 194 -8.03 -10.02 -4.00
C VAL A 194 -7.25 -11.26 -4.42
N ARG A 195 -7.01 -12.19 -3.51
CA ARG A 195 -6.27 -13.43 -3.78
C ARG A 195 -7.01 -14.31 -4.79
N GLU A 196 -8.31 -14.57 -4.58
CA GLU A 196 -9.14 -15.36 -5.51
C GLU A 196 -9.09 -14.78 -6.94
N THR A 197 -9.05 -13.44 -7.08
CA THR A 197 -8.92 -12.80 -8.38
C THR A 197 -7.59 -13.12 -9.04
N LEU A 198 -6.48 -13.01 -8.32
CA LEU A 198 -5.15 -13.33 -8.86
C LEU A 198 -4.98 -14.81 -9.22
N GLU A 199 -5.68 -15.70 -8.53
CA GLU A 199 -5.68 -17.14 -8.82
C GLU A 199 -6.59 -17.48 -10.01
N HIS A 200 -7.70 -16.77 -10.16
CA HIS A 200 -8.68 -17.03 -11.21
C HIS A 200 -8.19 -16.64 -12.61
N PHE A 201 -7.51 -15.52 -12.74
CA PHE A 201 -7.09 -15.01 -14.03
C PHE A 201 -5.68 -15.47 -14.40
N ALA A 202 -5.54 -16.09 -15.58
CA ALA A 202 -4.26 -16.26 -16.24
C ALA A 202 -3.96 -14.99 -17.03
N ALA A 203 -3.24 -14.06 -16.42
CA ALA A 203 -2.92 -12.78 -17.04
C ALA A 203 -1.70 -12.89 -17.95
N SER A 204 -1.76 -12.20 -19.09
CA SER A 204 -0.67 -12.06 -20.04
C SER A 204 -0.10 -10.64 -20.03
N ASP A 205 0.94 -10.43 -20.80
CA ASP A 205 1.36 -9.07 -21.17
C ASP A 205 0.27 -8.36 -21.96
N TYR A 206 0.28 -7.04 -21.88
CA TYR A 206 -0.65 -6.17 -22.60
C TYR A 206 0.09 -5.32 -23.65
N ARG A 207 -0.66 -4.90 -24.68
CA ARG A 207 -0.15 -4.09 -25.78
C ARG A 207 -0.88 -2.77 -25.92
N THR A 208 -2.11 -2.69 -25.40
CA THR A 208 -2.99 -1.53 -25.54
C THR A 208 -3.57 -1.13 -24.18
N VAL A 209 -4.02 0.12 -24.09
CA VAL A 209 -4.72 0.63 -22.89
C VAL A 209 -6.07 -0.07 -22.72
N GLU A 210 -6.73 -0.42 -23.83
CA GLU A 210 -8.02 -1.12 -23.85
C GLU A 210 -7.92 -2.47 -23.15
N GLU A 211 -6.84 -3.24 -23.36
CA GLU A 211 -6.59 -4.51 -22.66
C GLU A 211 -6.45 -4.32 -21.15
N VAL A 212 -5.83 -3.24 -20.70
CA VAL A 212 -5.71 -2.90 -19.27
C VAL A 212 -7.07 -2.54 -18.68
N LEU A 213 -7.87 -1.71 -19.38
CA LEU A 213 -9.21 -1.33 -18.95
C LEU A 213 -10.16 -2.55 -18.90
N GLU A 214 -10.04 -3.46 -19.85
CA GLU A 214 -10.81 -4.71 -19.87
C GLU A 214 -10.43 -5.61 -18.69
N ALA A 215 -9.14 -5.71 -18.34
CA ALA A 215 -8.68 -6.48 -17.20
C ALA A 215 -9.20 -5.90 -15.88
N ASP A 216 -9.16 -4.58 -15.69
CA ASP A 216 -9.76 -3.91 -14.53
C ASP A 216 -11.27 -4.21 -14.42
N ALA A 217 -12.00 -4.06 -15.52
CA ALA A 217 -13.44 -4.33 -15.56
C ALA A 217 -13.76 -5.79 -15.22
N LYS A 218 -13.00 -6.75 -15.75
CA LYS A 218 -13.16 -8.20 -15.44
C LYS A 218 -12.87 -8.51 -13.98
N ALA A 219 -11.83 -7.92 -13.38
CA ALA A 219 -11.51 -8.10 -11.98
C ALA A 219 -12.66 -7.61 -11.08
N ARG A 220 -13.20 -6.42 -11.35
CA ARG A 220 -14.35 -5.87 -10.61
C ARG A 220 -15.61 -6.75 -10.76
N GLU A 221 -15.91 -7.20 -11.98
CA GLU A 221 -17.04 -8.09 -12.24
C GLU A 221 -16.90 -9.43 -11.50
N PHE A 222 -15.70 -10.00 -11.50
CA PHE A 222 -15.40 -11.23 -10.77
C PHE A 222 -15.69 -11.06 -9.27
N VAL A 223 -15.17 -10.00 -8.65
CA VAL A 223 -15.43 -9.71 -7.22
C VAL A 223 -16.93 -9.61 -6.93
N ARG A 224 -17.69 -8.84 -7.74
CA ARG A 224 -19.15 -8.73 -7.58
C ARG A 224 -19.86 -10.09 -7.69
N SER A 225 -19.44 -10.92 -8.62
CA SER A 225 -20.04 -12.24 -8.82
C SER A 225 -19.83 -13.18 -7.63
N ARG A 226 -18.66 -13.09 -6.96
CA ARG A 226 -18.33 -13.90 -5.78
C ARG A 226 -19.19 -13.53 -4.57
N VAL A 227 -19.48 -12.27 -4.39
CA VAL A 227 -20.33 -11.78 -3.29
C VAL A 227 -21.80 -12.14 -3.51
N GLY A 228 -22.32 -12.04 -4.72
CA GLY A 228 -23.69 -12.43 -5.06
C GLY A 228 -23.97 -13.91 -4.84
N GLN A 229 -23.01 -14.79 -5.09
CA GLN A 229 -23.17 -16.25 -4.89
C GLN A 229 -23.24 -16.66 -3.40
N LYS A 230 -22.50 -15.98 -2.51
CA LYS A 230 -22.55 -16.29 -1.06
C LYS A 230 -23.88 -15.89 -0.41
N GLN A 231 -24.58 -14.89 -0.93
CA GLN A 231 -25.91 -14.49 -0.42
C GLN A 231 -27.02 -15.53 -0.75
N PHE A 232 -26.89 -16.33 -1.80
CA PHE A 232 -27.85 -17.36 -2.19
C PHE A 232 -27.54 -18.75 -1.62
N GLY A 233 -26.36 -18.95 -1.02
CA GLY A 233 -25.93 -20.23 -0.45
C GLY A 233 -26.33 -20.49 1.00
N CYS A 234 -26.94 -19.55 1.69
CA CYS A 234 -27.28 -19.63 3.12
C CYS A 234 -28.77 -19.88 3.38
N VAL A 235 -29.50 -20.45 2.40
CA VAL A 235 -30.89 -20.95 2.60
C VAL A 235 -30.89 -22.47 2.36
N LYS A 236 -30.48 -23.21 3.38
CA LYS A 236 -30.91 -24.58 3.60
C LYS A 236 -30.88 -24.91 5.09
#